data_c8d8d2953c4aa0e99974902f89925eda
#
_entry.id   c8d8d2953c4aa0e99974902f89925eda
#
_cell.length_a   1.000
_cell.length_b   1.000
_cell.length_c   1.000
_cell.angle_alpha   90.00
_cell.angle_beta   90.00
_cell.angle_gamma   90.00
#
_symmetry.space_group_name_H-M   'P 1'
#
loop_
_entity.id
_entity.type
_entity.pdbx_description
1 polymer ?
#
loop_
_entity_poly.entity_id
_entity_poly.type
_entity_poly.pdbx_seq_one_letter_code
_entity_poly.pdbx_strand_id
1 'polypeptide(L)'
;MKRIATKVCACACALALAASGSAMIGCSGSNSGNDGAQQGATSQQAGYTFTDDLGNQVTVSTHERVVAGMGSFANIWELAGGTLVGASSDAFSDYHIESKAEKVGDFSSLNAESIIALNPDFVILTGASSGRGGGVAQTDLKDALQSAGIPVAYFNVTTFDDYLRMLKTCCDITGDAEAYKDNGTEVAEDIDAIKKKAEGESAGSVAVLTTYSGGTRVQASSTQTGTML
;
A
#
# COMPACT_ATOMS: atom_id res chain seq x y z
N MET A 1 29.10 -12.83 8.67
CA MET A 1 29.70 -11.58 8.18
C MET A 1 29.80 -11.63 6.66
N LYS A 2 28.79 -11.15 5.94
CA LYS A 2 28.81 -11.00 4.48
C LYS A 2 28.77 -9.50 4.16
N ARG A 3 29.73 -9.07 3.35
CA ARG A 3 29.97 -7.65 3.01
C ARG A 3 28.92 -7.17 2.01
N ILE A 4 28.23 -6.10 2.35
CA ILE A 4 27.32 -5.37 1.46
C ILE A 4 28.18 -4.59 0.47
N ALA A 5 28.07 -4.88 -0.81
CA ALA A 5 28.73 -4.15 -1.88
C ALA A 5 27.82 -3.02 -2.38
N THR A 6 28.20 -1.80 -2.04
CA THR A 6 27.56 -0.57 -2.52
C THR A 6 27.89 -0.38 -4.00
N LYS A 7 26.91 -0.48 -4.89
CA LYS A 7 27.06 -0.09 -6.31
C LYS A 7 26.69 1.38 -6.47
N VAL A 8 27.71 2.21 -6.67
CA VAL A 8 27.56 3.60 -7.10
C VAL A 8 27.34 3.61 -8.61
N CYS A 9 26.16 4.01 -9.06
CA CYS A 9 25.87 4.21 -10.48
C CYS A 9 26.06 5.70 -10.81
N ALA A 10 27.11 5.98 -11.57
CA ALA A 10 27.39 7.32 -12.09
C ALA A 10 26.61 7.52 -13.40
N CYS A 11 25.61 8.40 -13.40
CA CYS A 11 24.94 8.86 -14.63
C CYS A 11 25.73 10.01 -15.25
N ALA A 12 26.30 9.78 -16.41
CA ALA A 12 26.92 10.81 -17.26
C ALA A 12 25.86 11.45 -18.16
N CYS A 13 25.65 12.75 -18.00
CA CYS A 13 24.85 13.58 -18.90
C CYS A 13 25.57 13.81 -20.24
N ALA A 14 24.95 13.46 -21.34
CA ALA A 14 25.36 13.91 -22.67
C ALA A 14 24.29 14.87 -23.23
N LEU A 15 24.63 16.15 -23.30
CA LEU A 15 23.92 17.20 -24.03
C LEU A 15 24.23 17.05 -25.52
N ALA A 16 23.21 16.96 -26.36
CA ALA A 16 23.31 17.20 -27.80
C ALA A 16 22.28 18.24 -28.23
N LEU A 17 22.77 19.43 -28.53
CA LEU A 17 22.09 20.49 -29.26
C LEU A 17 22.16 20.19 -30.76
N ALA A 18 21.05 20.25 -31.47
CA ALA A 18 21.03 20.44 -32.89
C ALA A 18 19.88 21.40 -33.26
N ALA A 19 20.26 22.51 -33.82
CA ALA A 19 19.40 23.58 -34.32
C ALA A 19 19.07 23.38 -35.79
N SER A 20 18.05 24.11 -36.23
CA SER A 20 17.77 24.65 -37.56
C SER A 20 16.84 23.90 -38.50
N GLY A 21 15.86 24.66 -38.99
CA GLY A 21 15.23 24.42 -40.28
C GLY A 21 13.84 25.07 -40.43
N SER A 22 13.81 26.35 -40.75
CA SER A 22 12.62 27.09 -41.18
C SER A 22 12.16 26.66 -42.57
N ALA A 23 10.84 26.52 -42.79
CA ALA A 23 10.25 26.72 -44.10
C ALA A 23 8.82 27.26 -43.98
N MET A 24 8.62 28.49 -44.39
CA MET A 24 7.33 29.14 -44.66
C MET A 24 6.74 28.65 -45.97
N ILE A 25 5.44 28.59 -46.07
CA ILE A 25 4.53 28.92 -47.18
C ILE A 25 3.12 28.72 -46.60
N GLY A 26 2.31 29.58 -46.49
CA GLY A 26 1.54 30.67 -47.02
C GLY A 26 0.28 30.19 -47.72
N CYS A 27 -0.93 30.53 -47.20
CA CYS A 27 -2.00 31.28 -47.84
C CYS A 27 -3.35 31.06 -47.18
N SER A 28 -3.83 32.13 -46.60
CA SER A 28 -5.10 32.81 -46.88
C SER A 28 -6.43 32.06 -46.71
N GLY A 29 -7.23 32.56 -45.77
CA GLY A 29 -8.65 32.31 -45.63
C GLY A 29 -9.20 32.94 -44.36
N SER A 30 -9.76 34.14 -44.51
CA SER A 30 -10.41 34.91 -43.45
C SER A 30 -11.59 34.21 -42.83
N ASN A 31 -11.74 34.18 -41.51
CA ASN A 31 -12.93 34.69 -40.83
C ASN A 31 -12.78 34.74 -39.31
N SER A 32 -13.16 35.86 -38.78
CA SER A 32 -13.58 36.31 -37.45
C SER A 32 -13.51 35.39 -36.25
N GLY A 33 -12.74 35.82 -35.25
CA GLY A 33 -13.22 36.05 -33.88
C GLY A 33 -13.51 34.83 -32.99
N ASN A 34 -12.60 34.51 -32.10
CA ASN A 34 -12.91 34.43 -30.68
C ASN A 34 -11.63 34.25 -29.86
N ASP A 35 -11.42 35.15 -28.91
CA ASP A 35 -10.37 35.03 -27.90
C ASP A 35 -10.62 33.77 -27.07
N GLY A 36 -9.88 32.71 -27.34
CA GLY A 36 -9.83 31.50 -26.56
C GLY A 36 -8.51 31.45 -25.81
N ALA A 37 -8.55 31.80 -24.54
CA ALA A 37 -7.47 31.59 -23.60
C ALA A 37 -6.92 30.15 -23.74
N GLN A 38 -5.65 30.06 -24.03
CA GLN A 38 -4.88 28.85 -24.05
C GLN A 38 -4.76 28.37 -22.58
N GLN A 39 -5.75 27.63 -22.12
CA GLN A 39 -5.64 26.82 -20.88
C GLN A 39 -4.55 25.80 -21.14
N GLY A 40 -3.43 25.99 -20.45
CA GLY A 40 -2.41 24.98 -20.33
C GLY A 40 -3.08 23.70 -19.83
N ALA A 41 -3.12 22.68 -20.67
CA ALA A 41 -3.50 21.34 -20.25
C ALA A 41 -2.45 20.87 -19.24
N THR A 42 -2.74 21.07 -17.95
CA THR A 42 -2.10 20.30 -16.88
C THR A 42 -2.51 18.86 -17.18
N SER A 43 -1.55 18.03 -17.59
CA SER A 43 -1.75 16.60 -17.66
C SER A 43 -2.07 16.15 -16.24
N GLN A 44 -3.35 16.04 -15.90
CA GLN A 44 -3.77 15.30 -14.72
C GLN A 44 -3.26 13.88 -14.93
N GLN A 45 -2.28 13.49 -14.17
CA GLN A 45 -1.80 12.13 -14.09
C GLN A 45 -3.03 11.32 -13.66
N ALA A 46 -3.53 10.47 -14.56
CA ALA A 46 -4.69 9.64 -14.29
C ALA A 46 -4.32 8.76 -13.09
N GLY A 47 -5.00 8.98 -11.94
CA GLY A 47 -4.74 8.24 -10.73
C GLY A 47 -4.99 6.74 -10.93
N TYR A 48 -4.37 5.91 -10.10
CA TYR A 48 -4.63 4.47 -10.09
C TYR A 48 -6.00 4.20 -9.44
N THR A 49 -6.88 3.50 -10.15
CA THR A 49 -8.23 3.17 -9.67
C THR A 49 -8.38 1.66 -9.49
N PHE A 50 -8.87 1.26 -8.34
CA PHE A 50 -9.12 -0.15 -7.99
C PHE A 50 -10.37 -0.30 -7.12
N THR A 51 -10.80 -1.54 -6.92
CA THR A 51 -11.88 -1.88 -5.98
C THR A 51 -11.26 -2.44 -4.71
N ASP A 52 -11.58 -1.84 -3.56
CA ASP A 52 -11.12 -2.32 -2.26
C ASP A 52 -11.90 -3.56 -1.77
N ASP A 53 -11.51 -4.14 -0.63
CA ASP A 53 -12.13 -5.36 -0.10
C ASP A 53 -13.53 -5.18 0.45
N LEU A 54 -14.03 -3.95 0.57
CA LEU A 54 -15.41 -3.63 0.89
C LEU A 54 -16.25 -3.30 -0.35
N GLY A 55 -15.67 -3.39 -1.55
CA GLY A 55 -16.34 -3.11 -2.82
C GLY A 55 -16.40 -1.63 -3.19
N ASN A 56 -15.65 -0.76 -2.52
CA ASN A 56 -15.59 0.65 -2.88
C ASN A 56 -14.62 0.85 -4.05
N GLN A 57 -15.00 1.71 -5.01
CA GLN A 57 -14.07 2.21 -6.02
C GLN A 57 -13.20 3.30 -5.38
N VAL A 58 -11.89 3.08 -5.39
CA VAL A 58 -10.90 4.00 -4.82
C VAL A 58 -9.98 4.48 -5.93
N THR A 59 -9.80 5.79 -6.04
CA THR A 59 -8.84 6.40 -6.97
C THR A 59 -7.76 7.12 -6.17
N VAL A 60 -6.52 6.72 -6.35
CA VAL A 60 -5.34 7.33 -5.73
C VAL A 60 -4.61 8.13 -6.79
N SER A 61 -4.70 9.46 -6.72
CA SER A 61 -4.05 10.36 -7.68
C SER A 61 -2.63 10.73 -7.27
N THR A 62 -2.38 10.78 -5.95
CA THR A 62 -1.07 11.01 -5.33
C THR A 62 -0.94 10.10 -4.11
N HIS A 63 0.28 9.76 -3.72
CA HIS A 63 0.58 8.89 -2.59
C HIS A 63 1.84 9.35 -1.83
N GLU A 64 2.03 10.67 -1.79
CA GLU A 64 3.17 11.28 -1.09
C GLU A 64 2.93 11.38 0.42
N ARG A 65 1.66 11.36 0.84
CA ARG A 65 1.23 11.55 2.23
C ARG A 65 0.26 10.45 2.66
N VAL A 66 0.78 9.26 2.85
CA VAL A 66 -0.03 8.09 3.17
C VAL A 66 -0.10 7.84 4.67
N VAL A 67 -1.28 7.42 5.15
CA VAL A 67 -1.50 6.98 6.53
C VAL A 67 -1.99 5.52 6.52
N ALA A 68 -1.40 4.67 7.36
CA ALA A 68 -1.80 3.29 7.53
C ALA A 68 -2.35 3.02 8.95
N GLY A 69 -3.56 2.46 9.03
CA GLY A 69 -4.28 2.20 10.28
C GLY A 69 -3.90 0.91 11.00
N MET A 70 -2.99 0.12 10.45
CA MET A 70 -2.45 -1.11 11.07
C MET A 70 -0.95 -1.22 10.78
N GLY A 71 -0.18 -1.73 11.74
CA GLY A 71 1.26 -1.91 11.59
C GLY A 71 1.63 -2.86 10.46
N SER A 72 0.88 -3.94 10.26
CA SER A 72 1.07 -4.85 9.12
C SER A 72 0.83 -4.17 7.78
N PHE A 73 -0.15 -3.27 7.68
CA PHE A 73 -0.44 -2.52 6.45
C PHE A 73 0.62 -1.43 6.19
N ALA A 74 1.11 -0.80 7.26
CA ALA A 74 2.25 0.11 7.18
C ALA A 74 3.48 -0.59 6.60
N ASN A 75 3.78 -1.79 7.09
CA ASN A 75 4.89 -2.60 6.58
C ASN A 75 4.69 -3.02 5.11
N ILE A 76 3.48 -3.47 4.74
CA ILE A 76 3.18 -3.83 3.33
C ILE A 76 3.35 -2.62 2.41
N TRP A 77 2.94 -1.42 2.86
CA TRP A 77 3.11 -0.19 2.09
C TRP A 77 4.59 0.16 1.88
N GLU A 78 5.43 0.02 2.92
CA GLU A 78 6.88 0.22 2.79
C GLU A 78 7.55 -0.84 1.91
N LEU A 79 7.13 -2.12 2.03
CA LEU A 79 7.58 -3.20 1.15
C LEU A 79 7.22 -2.95 -0.32
N ALA A 80 6.16 -2.18 -0.58
CA ALA A 80 5.76 -1.75 -1.92
C ALA A 80 6.50 -0.48 -2.39
N GLY A 81 7.54 -0.02 -1.68
CA GLY A 81 8.31 1.19 -2.01
C GLY A 81 7.67 2.50 -1.56
N GLY A 82 6.57 2.45 -0.80
CA GLY A 82 5.88 3.62 -0.30
C GLY A 82 6.50 4.20 0.98
N THR A 83 6.14 5.44 1.30
CA THR A 83 6.49 6.11 2.56
C THR A 83 5.22 6.55 3.29
N LEU A 84 5.31 6.73 4.61
CA LEU A 84 4.19 7.08 5.46
C LEU A 84 4.40 8.42 6.16
N VAL A 85 3.33 9.19 6.33
CA VAL A 85 3.29 10.39 7.20
C VAL A 85 2.61 10.09 8.53
N GLY A 86 1.81 9.02 8.61
CA GLY A 86 1.17 8.57 9.83
C GLY A 86 0.92 7.08 9.86
N ALA A 87 0.99 6.47 11.04
CA ALA A 87 0.72 5.06 11.24
C ALA A 87 0.18 4.76 12.64
N SER A 88 -0.48 3.60 12.80
CA SER A 88 -0.88 3.08 14.10
C SER A 88 0.34 2.76 14.99
N SER A 89 0.13 2.72 16.30
CA SER A 89 1.22 2.56 17.29
C SER A 89 2.02 1.26 17.11
N ASP A 90 1.36 0.17 16.72
CA ASP A 90 1.96 -1.15 16.46
C ASP A 90 2.93 -1.15 15.27
N ALA A 91 2.78 -0.22 14.32
CA ALA A 91 3.73 -0.06 13.22
C ALA A 91 5.16 0.21 13.73
N PHE A 92 5.29 0.94 14.81
CA PHE A 92 6.59 1.32 15.39
C PHE A 92 7.14 0.28 16.36
N SER A 93 6.25 -0.37 17.16
CA SER A 93 6.67 -1.34 18.17
C SER A 93 6.94 -2.73 17.61
N ASP A 94 6.10 -3.18 16.67
CA ASP A 94 6.06 -4.56 16.22
C ASP A 94 6.67 -4.74 14.82
N TYR A 95 6.48 -3.74 13.94
CA TYR A 95 6.95 -3.80 12.55
C TYR A 95 8.19 -2.95 12.28
N HIS A 96 8.54 -2.03 13.20
CA HIS A 96 9.74 -1.19 13.10
C HIS A 96 9.85 -0.47 11.75
N ILE A 97 8.75 0.17 11.31
CA ILE A 97 8.70 0.90 10.05
C ILE A 97 9.84 1.93 9.95
N GLU A 98 10.36 2.13 8.74
CA GLU A 98 11.46 3.07 8.47
C GLU A 98 10.99 4.51 8.27
N SER A 99 9.72 4.70 7.89
CA SER A 99 9.12 6.02 7.67
C SER A 99 9.14 6.88 8.94
N LYS A 100 9.42 8.17 8.77
CA LYS A 100 9.30 9.18 9.83
C LYS A 100 7.83 9.61 9.99
N ALA A 101 6.98 8.64 10.31
CA ALA A 101 5.55 8.82 10.44
C ALA A 101 5.16 9.27 11.87
N GLU A 102 4.03 9.96 12.00
CA GLU A 102 3.43 10.28 13.29
C GLU A 102 2.47 9.16 13.74
N LYS A 103 2.33 8.99 15.07
CA LYS A 103 1.37 8.03 15.62
C LYS A 103 -0.04 8.60 15.58
N VAL A 104 -0.97 7.89 14.92
CA VAL A 104 -2.38 8.31 14.79
C VAL A 104 -3.33 7.55 15.73
N GLY A 105 -2.80 6.82 16.70
CA GLY A 105 -3.53 6.02 17.68
C GLY A 105 -3.17 4.54 17.61
N ASP A 106 -3.82 3.75 18.45
CA ASP A 106 -3.72 2.30 18.36
C ASP A 106 -4.62 1.76 17.25
N PHE A 107 -4.25 0.63 16.63
CA PHE A 107 -5.03 0.04 15.52
C PHE A 107 -6.51 -0.23 15.88
N SER A 108 -6.82 -0.41 17.18
CA SER A 108 -8.19 -0.61 17.68
C SER A 108 -8.88 0.69 18.12
N SER A 109 -8.20 1.82 18.07
CA SER A 109 -8.72 3.12 18.53
C SER A 109 -8.03 4.29 17.81
N LEU A 110 -8.06 4.27 16.49
CA LEU A 110 -7.53 5.35 15.66
C LEU A 110 -8.31 6.64 15.87
N ASN A 111 -7.64 7.77 15.78
CA ASN A 111 -8.23 9.09 15.87
C ASN A 111 -8.34 9.74 14.49
N ALA A 112 -9.58 9.95 14.01
CA ALA A 112 -9.84 10.55 12.70
C ALA A 112 -9.26 11.97 12.59
N GLU A 113 -9.33 12.78 13.65
CA GLU A 113 -8.80 14.14 13.66
C GLU A 113 -7.29 14.15 13.51
N SER A 114 -6.60 13.22 14.20
CA SER A 114 -5.14 13.05 14.07
C SER A 114 -4.75 12.65 12.65
N ILE A 115 -5.52 11.78 12.01
CA ILE A 115 -5.29 11.40 10.61
C ILE A 115 -5.50 12.61 9.69
N ILE A 116 -6.63 13.31 9.83
CA ILE A 116 -6.96 14.49 9.00
C ILE A 116 -5.93 15.61 9.16
N ALA A 117 -5.44 15.83 10.39
CA ALA A 117 -4.43 16.85 10.68
C ALA A 117 -3.12 16.64 9.93
N LEU A 118 -2.80 15.41 9.55
CA LEU A 118 -1.65 15.08 8.70
C LEU A 118 -1.86 15.43 7.23
N ASN A 119 -3.08 15.86 6.84
CA ASN A 119 -3.43 16.17 5.47
C ASN A 119 -2.98 15.07 4.49
N PRO A 120 -3.43 13.81 4.69
CA PRO A 120 -3.03 12.71 3.83
C PRO A 120 -3.73 12.80 2.47
N ASP A 121 -3.05 12.29 1.46
CA ASP A 121 -3.62 12.11 0.11
C ASP A 121 -4.14 10.68 -0.12
N PHE A 122 -3.83 9.76 0.78
CA PHE A 122 -4.37 8.40 0.79
C PHE A 122 -4.32 7.78 2.18
N VAL A 123 -5.35 7.01 2.55
CA VAL A 123 -5.44 6.30 3.84
C VAL A 123 -5.76 4.83 3.62
N ILE A 124 -5.01 3.95 4.28
CA ILE A 124 -5.14 2.50 4.23
C ILE A 124 -5.65 1.99 5.57
N LEU A 125 -6.83 1.38 5.59
CA LEU A 125 -7.51 0.89 6.78
C LEU A 125 -7.90 -0.59 6.64
N THR A 126 -8.19 -1.25 7.77
CA THR A 126 -8.80 -2.58 7.74
C THR A 126 -10.30 -2.51 7.58
N GLY A 127 -10.83 -3.37 6.70
CA GLY A 127 -12.27 -3.59 6.54
C GLY A 127 -12.88 -4.54 7.57
N ALA A 128 -12.06 -5.11 8.48
CA ALA A 128 -12.56 -6.00 9.53
C ALA A 128 -13.55 -5.28 10.44
N SER A 129 -14.75 -5.82 10.54
CA SER A 129 -15.89 -5.20 11.22
C SER A 129 -15.87 -5.23 12.74
N SER A 130 -14.86 -5.88 13.34
CA SER A 130 -14.74 -5.99 14.79
C SER A 130 -13.32 -5.69 15.26
N GLY A 131 -13.17 -4.56 15.94
CA GLY A 131 -11.98 -4.33 16.75
C GLY A 131 -11.80 -5.47 17.76
N ARG A 132 -10.64 -6.12 17.82
CA ARG A 132 -10.33 -7.04 18.91
C ARG A 132 -10.45 -6.30 20.23
N GLY A 133 -11.33 -6.77 21.14
CA GLY A 133 -11.45 -6.23 22.48
C GLY A 133 -12.39 -5.04 22.66
N GLY A 134 -13.33 -4.79 21.72
CA GLY A 134 -14.35 -3.74 21.84
C GLY A 134 -13.88 -2.35 21.40
N GLY A 135 -12.82 -2.28 20.61
CA GLY A 135 -12.37 -1.04 19.97
C GLY A 135 -13.32 -0.59 18.86
N VAL A 136 -13.17 0.67 18.42
CA VAL A 136 -13.89 1.25 17.30
C VAL A 136 -13.47 0.57 16.01
N ALA A 137 -14.41 0.15 15.19
CA ALA A 137 -14.09 -0.39 13.87
C ALA A 137 -13.48 0.72 12.99
N GLN A 138 -12.40 0.40 12.25
CA GLN A 138 -11.78 1.41 11.39
C GLN A 138 -12.72 1.88 10.26
N THR A 139 -13.72 1.08 9.92
CA THR A 139 -14.81 1.46 9.02
C THR A 139 -15.66 2.64 9.52
N ASP A 140 -15.70 2.89 10.83
CA ASP A 140 -16.42 4.02 11.41
C ASP A 140 -15.75 5.38 11.11
N LEU A 141 -14.50 5.36 10.68
CA LEU A 141 -13.76 6.56 10.28
C LEU A 141 -14.13 7.03 8.86
N LYS A 142 -14.85 6.21 8.08
CA LYS A 142 -15.16 6.44 6.67
C LYS A 142 -15.76 7.82 6.42
N ASP A 143 -16.83 8.13 7.12
CA ASP A 143 -17.59 9.36 6.87
C ASP A 143 -16.78 10.62 7.17
N ALA A 144 -15.98 10.60 8.24
CA ALA A 144 -15.10 11.70 8.60
C ALA A 144 -14.00 11.94 7.54
N LEU A 145 -13.34 10.88 7.11
CA LEU A 145 -12.27 10.95 6.11
C LEU A 145 -12.80 11.33 4.72
N GLN A 146 -13.93 10.77 4.30
CA GLN A 146 -14.57 11.13 3.04
C GLN A 146 -15.08 12.58 3.04
N SER A 147 -15.62 13.07 4.16
CA SER A 147 -16.04 14.47 4.31
C SER A 147 -14.85 15.43 4.20
N ALA A 148 -13.65 14.98 4.58
CA ALA A 148 -12.41 15.72 4.40
C ALA A 148 -11.84 15.58 2.97
N GLY A 149 -12.49 14.82 2.07
CA GLY A 149 -12.06 14.60 0.70
C GLY A 149 -10.86 13.63 0.56
N ILE A 150 -10.60 12.83 1.59
CA ILE A 150 -9.45 11.92 1.63
C ILE A 150 -9.84 10.55 1.04
N PRO A 151 -9.14 10.04 0.01
CA PRO A 151 -9.31 8.69 -0.49
C PRO A 151 -8.94 7.65 0.58
N VAL A 152 -9.83 6.67 0.80
CA VAL A 152 -9.65 5.60 1.78
C VAL A 152 -9.83 4.26 1.11
N ALA A 153 -8.90 3.33 1.33
CA ALA A 153 -9.05 1.93 0.93
C ALA A 153 -9.11 1.02 2.15
N TYR A 154 -9.94 0.00 2.07
CA TYR A 154 -10.10 -1.02 3.09
C TYR A 154 -9.56 -2.36 2.59
N PHE A 155 -8.68 -2.97 3.39
CA PHE A 155 -8.16 -4.29 3.09
C PHE A 155 -8.52 -5.29 4.21
N ASN A 156 -8.72 -6.55 3.82
CA ASN A 156 -8.93 -7.70 4.73
C ASN A 156 -7.85 -8.74 4.43
N VAL A 157 -6.77 -8.70 5.20
CA VAL A 157 -5.65 -9.61 5.05
C VAL A 157 -5.72 -10.69 6.11
N THR A 158 -6.11 -11.90 5.71
CA THR A 158 -6.27 -13.07 6.58
C THR A 158 -5.47 -14.28 6.09
N THR A 159 -5.10 -14.30 4.82
CA THR A 159 -4.32 -15.38 4.18
C THR A 159 -3.09 -14.79 3.49
N PHE A 160 -2.19 -15.67 3.04
CA PHE A 160 -1.05 -15.25 2.24
C PHE A 160 -1.49 -14.70 0.87
N ASP A 161 -2.55 -15.24 0.28
CA ASP A 161 -3.11 -14.71 -0.98
C ASP A 161 -3.65 -13.29 -0.80
N ASP A 162 -4.27 -12.99 0.36
CA ASP A 162 -4.71 -11.62 0.67
C ASP A 162 -3.52 -10.66 0.80
N TYR A 163 -2.42 -11.12 1.42
CA TYR A 163 -1.17 -10.35 1.47
C TYR A 163 -0.64 -10.05 0.07
N LEU A 164 -0.55 -11.06 -0.80
CA LEU A 164 -0.09 -10.88 -2.18
C LEU A 164 -0.96 -9.90 -2.96
N ARG A 165 -2.28 -10.00 -2.79
CA ARG A 165 -3.25 -9.09 -3.42
C ARG A 165 -3.08 -7.65 -2.94
N MET A 166 -2.96 -7.43 -1.62
CA MET A 166 -2.72 -6.10 -1.06
C MET A 166 -1.37 -5.54 -1.51
N LEU A 167 -0.29 -6.33 -1.42
CA LEU A 167 1.04 -5.93 -1.86
C LEU A 167 1.03 -5.55 -3.35
N LYS A 168 0.37 -6.37 -4.21
CA LYS A 168 0.22 -6.06 -5.63
C LYS A 168 -0.46 -4.71 -5.86
N THR A 169 -1.57 -4.46 -5.16
CA THR A 169 -2.29 -3.18 -5.26
C THR A 169 -1.40 -2.01 -4.82
N CYS A 170 -0.66 -2.16 -3.71
CA CYS A 170 0.27 -1.14 -3.24
C CYS A 170 1.40 -0.89 -4.26
N CYS A 171 1.99 -1.94 -4.83
CA CYS A 171 3.03 -1.81 -5.86
C CYS A 171 2.50 -1.18 -7.16
N ASP A 172 1.25 -1.43 -7.52
CA ASP A 172 0.62 -0.78 -8.68
C ASP A 172 0.37 0.72 -8.44
N ILE A 173 0.09 1.12 -7.18
CA ILE A 173 -0.05 2.52 -6.79
C ILE A 173 1.32 3.22 -6.82
N THR A 174 2.34 2.61 -6.24
CA THR A 174 3.70 3.19 -6.17
C THR A 174 4.44 3.12 -7.50
N GLY A 175 4.02 2.22 -8.40
CA GLY A 175 4.70 1.94 -9.67
C GLY A 175 5.95 1.06 -9.53
N ASP A 176 6.18 0.45 -8.37
CA ASP A 176 7.34 -0.40 -8.08
C ASP A 176 7.06 -1.88 -8.33
N ALA A 177 7.22 -2.31 -9.58
CA ALA A 177 7.04 -3.70 -9.97
C ALA A 177 8.15 -4.63 -9.44
N GLU A 178 9.36 -4.11 -9.18
CA GLU A 178 10.46 -4.87 -8.59
C GLU A 178 10.14 -5.23 -7.14
N ALA A 179 9.57 -4.29 -6.37
CA ALA A 179 9.11 -4.53 -5.00
C ALA A 179 8.11 -5.71 -4.91
N TYR A 180 7.18 -5.81 -5.88
CA TYR A 180 6.28 -6.96 -5.93
C TYR A 180 6.99 -8.27 -6.25
N LYS A 181 7.99 -8.25 -7.13
CA LYS A 181 8.78 -9.42 -7.45
C LYS A 181 9.52 -9.93 -6.21
N ASP A 182 10.22 -9.05 -5.51
CA ASP A 182 11.07 -9.41 -4.37
C ASP A 182 10.25 -9.83 -3.14
N ASN A 183 9.20 -9.07 -2.82
CA ASN A 183 8.41 -9.26 -1.59
C ASN A 183 7.13 -10.11 -1.80
N GLY A 184 6.77 -10.40 -3.05
CA GLY A 184 5.59 -11.21 -3.38
C GLY A 184 5.97 -12.49 -4.11
N THR A 185 6.45 -12.39 -5.35
CA THR A 185 6.68 -13.55 -6.23
C THR A 185 7.74 -14.48 -5.68
N GLU A 186 8.92 -13.96 -5.31
CA GLU A 186 10.02 -14.78 -4.80
C GLU A 186 9.66 -15.43 -3.46
N VAL A 187 8.94 -14.72 -2.59
CA VAL A 187 8.45 -15.27 -1.32
C VAL A 187 7.45 -16.42 -1.57
N ALA A 188 6.55 -16.26 -2.55
CA ALA A 188 5.59 -17.31 -2.91
C ALA A 188 6.31 -18.56 -3.46
N GLU A 189 7.31 -18.38 -4.32
CA GLU A 189 8.11 -19.46 -4.87
C GLU A 189 8.91 -20.21 -3.78
N ASP A 190 9.46 -19.49 -2.81
CA ASP A 190 10.18 -20.08 -1.66
C ASP A 190 9.25 -20.89 -0.77
N ILE A 191 8.03 -20.38 -0.49
CA ILE A 191 7.01 -21.13 0.28
C ILE A 191 6.61 -22.40 -0.46
N ASP A 192 6.38 -22.34 -1.78
CA ASP A 192 6.03 -23.50 -2.58
C ASP A 192 7.16 -24.53 -2.67
N ALA A 193 8.40 -24.07 -2.72
CA ALA A 193 9.58 -24.94 -2.67
C ALA A 193 9.68 -25.68 -1.32
N ILE A 194 9.35 -25.02 -0.20
CA ILE A 194 9.30 -25.65 1.13
C ILE A 194 8.16 -26.66 1.20
N LYS A 195 6.96 -26.32 0.74
CA LYS A 195 5.80 -27.24 0.69
C LYS A 195 6.14 -28.51 -0.11
N LYS A 196 6.74 -28.37 -1.29
CA LYS A 196 7.15 -29.52 -2.12
C LYS A 196 8.17 -30.43 -1.43
N LYS A 197 9.08 -29.87 -0.62
CA LYS A 197 10.01 -30.67 0.17
C LYS A 197 9.31 -31.43 1.30
N ALA A 198 8.23 -30.89 1.85
CA ALA A 198 7.43 -31.53 2.90
C ALA A 198 6.41 -32.54 2.35
N GLU A 199 6.12 -32.52 1.05
CA GLU A 199 5.25 -33.51 0.41
C GLU A 199 5.83 -34.91 0.55
N GLY A 200 5.03 -35.83 1.14
CA GLY A 200 5.46 -37.20 1.41
C GLY A 200 6.11 -37.43 2.78
N GLU A 201 6.41 -36.38 3.52
CA GLU A 201 6.82 -36.51 4.92
C GLU A 201 5.61 -36.68 5.81
N SER A 202 5.64 -37.70 6.68
CA SER A 202 4.56 -37.91 7.68
C SER A 202 4.87 -37.07 8.91
N ALA A 203 4.24 -35.91 9.02
CA ALA A 203 4.41 -35.03 10.19
C ALA A 203 3.67 -35.52 11.45
N GLY A 204 2.87 -36.57 11.34
CA GLY A 204 2.01 -37.02 12.44
C GLY A 204 0.89 -36.03 12.75
N SER A 205 0.49 -35.94 14.01
CA SER A 205 -0.53 -35.00 14.47
C SER A 205 0.14 -33.73 15.01
N VAL A 206 -0.29 -32.57 14.57
CA VAL A 206 0.18 -31.28 15.04
C VAL A 206 -0.94 -30.57 15.80
N ALA A 207 -0.63 -30.03 16.97
CA ALA A 207 -1.52 -29.15 17.72
C ALA A 207 -0.89 -27.76 17.82
N VAL A 208 -1.58 -26.73 17.32
CA VAL A 208 -1.15 -25.34 17.46
C VAL A 208 -1.84 -24.71 18.66
N LEU A 209 -1.05 -24.16 19.55
CA LEU A 209 -1.52 -23.50 20.76
C LEU A 209 -1.15 -22.01 20.70
N THR A 210 -2.14 -21.14 20.90
CA THR A 210 -1.90 -19.71 21.11
C THR A 210 -2.05 -19.40 22.59
N THR A 211 -0.98 -18.89 23.22
CA THR A 211 -0.97 -18.48 24.62
C THR A 211 -0.96 -16.94 24.71
N TYR A 212 -1.83 -16.39 25.54
CA TYR A 212 -1.94 -14.95 25.78
C TYR A 212 -2.29 -14.72 27.26
N SER A 213 -2.32 -13.48 27.72
CA SER A 213 -2.57 -13.13 29.14
C SER A 213 -3.89 -13.69 29.70
N GLY A 214 -4.89 -13.94 28.85
CA GLY A 214 -6.20 -14.52 29.24
C GLY A 214 -6.25 -16.05 29.19
N GLY A 215 -5.16 -16.75 28.84
CA GLY A 215 -5.11 -18.23 28.79
C GLY A 215 -4.48 -18.80 27.54
N THR A 216 -4.74 -20.07 27.30
CA THR A 216 -4.26 -20.83 26.13
C THR A 216 -5.44 -21.35 25.32
N ARG A 217 -5.38 -21.21 24.00
CA ARG A 217 -6.36 -21.76 23.06
C ARG A 217 -5.71 -22.72 22.10
N VAL A 218 -6.40 -23.83 21.80
CA VAL A 218 -6.05 -24.68 20.65
C VAL A 218 -6.59 -24.03 19.39
N GLN A 219 -5.75 -23.90 18.38
CA GLN A 219 -6.16 -23.39 17.08
C GLN A 219 -6.78 -24.52 16.25
N ALA A 220 -8.03 -24.32 15.84
CA ALA A 220 -8.70 -25.26 14.93
C ALA A 220 -8.24 -25.02 13.49
N SER A 221 -8.42 -26.03 12.63
CA SER A 221 -8.12 -25.94 11.18
C SER A 221 -8.87 -24.80 10.46
N SER A 222 -9.96 -24.32 11.05
CA SER A 222 -10.74 -23.18 10.53
C SER A 222 -10.23 -21.81 10.97
N THR A 223 -9.19 -21.76 11.82
CA THR A 223 -8.56 -20.49 12.21
C THR A 223 -7.48 -20.09 11.20
N GLN A 224 -7.13 -18.80 11.15
CA GLN A 224 -6.07 -18.29 10.27
C GLN A 224 -4.77 -19.11 10.42
N THR A 225 -4.33 -19.36 11.65
CA THR A 225 -3.12 -20.18 11.90
C THR A 225 -3.31 -21.63 11.48
N GLY A 226 -4.51 -22.19 11.69
CA GLY A 226 -4.81 -23.59 11.32
C GLY A 226 -4.92 -23.81 9.80
N THR A 227 -5.22 -22.77 9.02
CA THR A 227 -5.26 -22.85 7.56
C THR A 227 -3.87 -22.75 6.92
N MET A 228 -2.85 -22.37 7.69
CA MET A 228 -1.45 -22.30 7.25
C MET A 228 -0.68 -23.61 7.41
N LEU A 229 -1.30 -24.62 8.08
CA LEU A 229 -0.73 -25.95 8.33
C LEU A 229 -1.24 -26.96 7.31
#